data_d12d39d4e8c563f4faa0b7d1770454d2
#
_entry.id   d12d39d4e8c563f4faa0b7d1770454d2
#
_cell.length_a   1.000
_cell.length_b   1.000
_cell.length_c   1.000
_cell.angle_alpha   90.00
_cell.angle_beta   90.00
_cell.angle_gamma   90.00
#
_symmetry.space_group_name_H-M   'P 1'
#
loop_
_entity.id
_entity.type
_entity.pdbx_description
1 polymer ?
#
loop_
_entity_poly.entity_id
_entity_poly.type
_entity_poly.pdbx_seq_one_letter_code
_entity_poly.pdbx_strand_id
1 'polypeptide(L)'
;MNDFLKDVIKETGNEYAGIVSDGVEAGDVENFIDTGSHIFNGLISGSLYGGLPQNKITALAGESATGKTFFLMCMVKNFLDQNENGGVVYFESESAITKQMVIDRGIDANRMVIMPVTTVQEFRHQALKVLDRYMQQDVDIRRPLFICLDSLGMLSTTKEVEDTKEGKETRDMTRAQVLKAA
;
A
#
# COMPACT_ATOMS: atom_id res chain seq x y z
N MET A 1 24.43 -21.48 19.53
CA MET A 1 23.74 -21.31 18.23
C MET A 1 23.87 -22.61 17.46
N ASN A 2 22.78 -23.09 16.87
CA ASN A 2 22.80 -24.37 16.15
C ASN A 2 23.53 -24.16 14.79
N ASP A 3 24.74 -24.71 14.65
CA ASP A 3 25.58 -24.53 13.46
C ASP A 3 24.86 -25.06 12.19
N PHE A 4 24.03 -26.07 12.33
CA PHE A 4 23.19 -26.60 11.26
C PHE A 4 22.25 -25.52 10.66
N LEU A 5 21.61 -24.68 11.49
CA LEU A 5 20.73 -23.63 11.00
C LEU A 5 21.47 -22.54 10.22
N LYS A 6 22.71 -22.23 10.64
CA LYS A 6 23.56 -21.28 9.89
C LYS A 6 23.95 -21.84 8.52
N ASP A 7 24.30 -23.13 8.48
CA ASP A 7 24.64 -23.79 7.23
C ASP A 7 23.42 -23.81 6.27
N VAL A 8 22.22 -24.09 6.79
CA VAL A 8 20.99 -24.04 5.99
C VAL A 8 20.76 -22.64 5.39
N ILE A 9 20.90 -21.55 6.18
CA ILE A 9 20.75 -20.17 5.68
C ILE A 9 21.75 -19.92 4.55
N LYS A 10 23.00 -20.32 4.74
CA LYS A 10 24.07 -20.10 3.77
C LYS A 10 23.85 -20.92 2.48
N GLU A 11 23.43 -22.17 2.60
CA GLU A 11 23.21 -23.06 1.44
C GLU A 11 22.00 -22.66 0.61
N THR A 12 20.93 -22.13 1.24
CA THR A 12 19.73 -21.68 0.54
C THR A 12 19.96 -20.42 -0.31
N GLY A 13 20.98 -19.62 0.02
CA GLY A 13 21.25 -18.35 -0.68
C GLY A 13 20.11 -17.33 -0.58
N ASN A 14 19.20 -17.52 0.37
CA ASN A 14 18.12 -16.59 0.61
C ASN A 14 18.63 -15.45 1.51
N GLU A 15 18.80 -14.27 0.95
CA GLU A 15 19.30 -13.07 1.64
C GLU A 15 18.38 -12.56 2.77
N TYR A 16 17.09 -12.97 2.76
CA TYR A 16 16.12 -12.64 3.80
C TYR A 16 15.99 -13.71 4.88
N ALA A 17 16.75 -14.81 4.79
CA ALA A 17 16.71 -15.85 5.79
C ALA A 17 17.52 -15.44 7.03
N GLY A 18 16.92 -15.51 8.20
CA GLY A 18 17.54 -15.17 9.48
C GLY A 18 17.10 -16.09 10.60
N ILE A 19 17.80 -16.01 11.74
CA ILE A 19 17.41 -16.71 12.95
C ILE A 19 16.43 -15.82 13.71
N VAL A 20 15.32 -16.37 14.15
CA VAL A 20 14.22 -15.59 14.79
C VAL A 20 14.68 -14.79 16.02
N SER A 21 15.70 -15.30 16.76
CA SER A 21 16.28 -14.56 17.90
C SER A 21 16.98 -13.25 17.49
N ASP A 22 17.36 -13.14 16.24
CA ASP A 22 18.07 -11.96 15.69
C ASP A 22 17.10 -10.94 15.06
N GLY A 23 15.78 -11.25 15.15
CA GLY A 23 14.69 -10.49 14.52
C GLY A 23 14.22 -11.13 13.23
N VAL A 24 13.02 -10.77 12.80
CA VAL A 24 12.43 -11.17 11.51
C VAL A 24 12.11 -9.92 10.72
N GLU A 25 13.04 -9.49 9.87
CA GLU A 25 12.95 -8.22 9.14
C GLU A 25 11.62 -8.01 8.41
N ALA A 26 11.11 -9.06 7.75
CA ALA A 26 9.80 -8.99 7.08
C ALA A 26 8.60 -9.11 8.04
N GLY A 27 8.80 -9.65 9.26
CA GLY A 27 7.75 -9.92 10.26
C GLY A 27 7.59 -8.81 11.29
N ASP A 28 8.69 -8.27 11.76
CA ASP A 28 8.73 -7.32 12.85
C ASP A 28 8.24 -5.93 12.39
N VAL A 29 7.52 -5.25 13.26
CA VAL A 29 7.02 -3.89 13.03
C VAL A 29 7.63 -2.97 14.06
N GLU A 30 8.52 -2.09 13.62
CA GLU A 30 9.19 -1.12 14.48
C GLU A 30 8.43 0.20 14.57
N ASN A 31 7.76 0.59 13.49
CA ASN A 31 7.14 1.90 13.37
C ASN A 31 5.69 1.79 12.88
N PHE A 32 4.88 2.77 13.30
CA PHE A 32 3.48 2.87 12.96
C PHE A 32 3.15 4.27 12.43
N ILE A 33 2.16 4.35 11.53
CA ILE A 33 1.57 5.58 11.07
C ILE A 33 0.27 5.79 11.84
N ASP A 34 0.13 6.91 12.54
CA ASP A 34 -1.09 7.29 13.23
C ASP A 34 -2.26 7.39 12.22
N THR A 35 -3.35 6.72 12.52
CA THR A 35 -4.56 6.75 11.67
C THR A 35 -5.37 8.03 11.83
N GLY A 36 -5.04 8.87 12.79
CA GLY A 36 -5.84 10.03 13.22
C GLY A 36 -6.96 9.70 14.20
N SER A 37 -7.05 8.44 14.64
CA SER A 37 -8.02 7.97 15.63
C SER A 37 -7.39 7.00 16.61
N HIS A 38 -7.34 7.35 17.89
CA HIS A 38 -6.82 6.47 18.93
C HIS A 38 -7.56 5.12 19.01
N ILE A 39 -8.88 5.12 18.79
CA ILE A 39 -9.66 3.88 18.74
C ILE A 39 -9.21 3.02 17.57
N PHE A 40 -9.05 3.62 16.40
CA PHE A 40 -8.63 2.88 15.21
C PHE A 40 -7.18 2.41 15.31
N ASN A 41 -6.29 3.21 15.89
CA ASN A 41 -4.93 2.79 16.24
C ASN A 41 -4.96 1.53 17.13
N GLY A 42 -5.76 1.57 18.19
CA GLY A 42 -5.90 0.43 19.11
C GLY A 42 -6.44 -0.83 18.44
N LEU A 43 -7.38 -0.70 17.51
CA LEU A 43 -7.94 -1.82 16.77
C LEU A 43 -6.93 -2.46 15.80
N ILE A 44 -6.07 -1.67 15.17
CA ILE A 44 -5.09 -2.16 14.18
C ILE A 44 -3.85 -2.72 14.88
N SER A 45 -3.29 -1.99 15.84
CA SER A 45 -1.97 -2.27 16.41
C SER A 45 -1.98 -2.76 17.86
N GLY A 46 -3.14 -2.76 18.52
CA GLY A 46 -3.24 -3.04 19.96
C GLY A 46 -2.79 -1.89 20.85
N SER A 47 -2.38 -0.75 20.29
CA SER A 47 -1.92 0.44 21.02
C SER A 47 -2.67 1.70 20.55
N LEU A 48 -3.12 2.52 21.50
CA LEU A 48 -3.77 3.81 21.19
C LEU A 48 -2.82 4.79 20.48
N TYR A 49 -1.51 4.60 20.65
CA TYR A 49 -0.44 5.40 20.04
C TYR A 49 0.29 4.67 18.92
N GLY A 50 -0.23 3.52 18.48
CA GLY A 50 0.25 2.80 17.31
C GLY A 50 -0.40 3.28 16.01
N GLY A 51 -1.01 2.37 15.28
CA GLY A 51 -1.73 2.67 14.05
C GLY A 51 -1.39 1.70 12.92
N LEU A 52 -1.26 2.22 11.70
CA LEU A 52 -0.93 1.42 10.53
C LEU A 52 0.52 0.93 10.61
N PRO A 53 0.79 -0.38 10.61
CA PRO A 53 2.15 -0.89 10.66
C PRO A 53 2.91 -0.56 9.38
N GLN A 54 4.14 -0.03 9.53
CA GLN A 54 5.04 0.18 8.39
C GLN A 54 5.56 -1.16 7.85
N ASN A 55 6.04 -1.16 6.63
CA ASN A 55 6.53 -2.36 5.91
C ASN A 55 5.49 -3.48 5.78
N LYS A 56 4.21 -3.14 5.80
CA LYS A 56 3.09 -4.08 5.64
C LYS A 56 2.11 -3.58 4.58
N ILE A 57 1.37 -4.54 4.01
CA ILE A 57 0.20 -4.25 3.18
C ILE A 57 -1.02 -4.34 4.09
N THR A 58 -1.75 -3.24 4.23
CA THR A 58 -2.98 -3.19 5.02
C THR A 58 -4.17 -2.89 4.12
N ALA A 59 -5.25 -3.64 4.29
CA ALA A 59 -6.50 -3.43 3.56
C ALA A 59 -7.59 -2.90 4.49
N LEU A 60 -8.29 -1.84 4.04
CA LEU A 60 -9.50 -1.33 4.64
C LEU A 60 -10.70 -1.85 3.86
N ALA A 61 -11.54 -2.67 4.48
CA ALA A 61 -12.76 -3.20 3.89
C ALA A 61 -13.99 -2.57 4.55
N GLY A 62 -15.03 -2.32 3.77
CA GLY A 62 -16.29 -1.75 4.23
C GLY A 62 -17.17 -1.33 3.06
N GLU A 63 -18.46 -1.13 3.32
CA GLU A 63 -19.41 -0.65 2.34
C GLU A 63 -19.06 0.74 1.79
N SER A 64 -19.69 1.13 0.70
CA SER A 64 -19.55 2.49 0.17
C SER A 64 -19.99 3.53 1.20
N ALA A 65 -19.37 4.72 1.18
CA ALA A 65 -19.65 5.83 2.08
C ALA A 65 -19.36 5.58 3.58
N THR A 66 -18.66 4.51 3.95
CA THR A 66 -18.26 4.26 5.36
C THR A 66 -17.01 5.03 5.83
N GLY A 67 -16.45 5.88 4.98
CA GLY A 67 -15.32 6.76 5.33
C GLY A 67 -13.94 6.18 5.04
N LYS A 68 -13.82 5.11 4.22
CA LYS A 68 -12.49 4.52 3.89
C LYS A 68 -11.51 5.55 3.34
N THR A 69 -11.91 6.30 2.32
CA THR A 69 -11.10 7.40 1.74
C THR A 69 -10.77 8.48 2.77
N PHE A 70 -11.72 8.81 3.67
CA PHE A 70 -11.47 9.77 4.74
C PHE A 70 -10.32 9.32 5.66
N PHE A 71 -10.38 8.08 6.16
CA PHE A 71 -9.32 7.51 7.00
C PHE A 71 -8.00 7.39 6.24
N LEU A 72 -8.03 6.99 4.97
CA LEU A 72 -6.83 6.91 4.16
C LEU A 72 -6.15 8.28 4.02
N MET A 73 -6.92 9.35 3.79
CA MET A 73 -6.39 10.71 3.72
C MET A 73 -5.84 11.20 5.08
N CYS A 74 -6.44 10.79 6.21
CA CYS A 74 -5.88 11.06 7.53
C CYS A 74 -4.51 10.36 7.70
N MET A 75 -4.40 9.10 7.29
CA MET A 75 -3.13 8.36 7.33
C MET A 75 -2.07 9.00 6.42
N VAL A 76 -2.46 9.45 5.21
CA VAL A 76 -1.57 10.18 4.29
C VAL A 76 -1.02 11.44 4.96
N LYS A 77 -1.90 12.23 5.59
CA LYS A 77 -1.48 13.43 6.31
C LYS A 77 -0.49 13.09 7.42
N ASN A 78 -0.87 12.16 8.30
CA ASN A 78 -0.04 11.79 9.45
C ASN A 78 1.30 11.16 9.02
N PHE A 79 1.31 10.37 7.94
CA PHE A 79 2.55 9.87 7.36
C PHE A 79 3.48 11.01 6.92
N LEU A 80 2.95 12.01 6.21
CA LEU A 80 3.74 13.15 5.76
C LEU A 80 4.19 14.05 6.92
N ASP A 81 3.41 14.16 7.99
CA ASP A 81 3.79 14.90 9.20
C ASP A 81 4.90 14.16 9.98
N GLN A 82 4.84 12.84 10.06
CA GLN A 82 5.86 12.02 10.72
C GLN A 82 7.17 11.90 9.90
N ASN A 83 7.09 12.06 8.59
CA ASN A 83 8.20 11.88 7.66
C ASN A 83 8.43 13.13 6.83
N GLU A 84 9.27 14.05 7.31
CA GLU A 84 9.52 15.36 6.70
C GLU A 84 9.91 15.29 5.21
N ASN A 85 10.68 14.26 4.84
CA ASN A 85 11.10 14.02 3.45
C ASN A 85 10.32 12.89 2.76
N GLY A 86 9.23 12.40 3.36
CA GLY A 86 8.41 11.34 2.80
C GLY A 86 7.60 11.78 1.59
N GLY A 87 7.22 10.82 0.76
CA GLY A 87 6.36 11.01 -0.40
C GLY A 87 5.19 10.04 -0.44
N VAL A 88 4.13 10.41 -1.16
CA VAL A 88 2.93 9.59 -1.31
C VAL A 88 2.65 9.35 -2.79
N VAL A 89 2.45 8.09 -3.15
CA VAL A 89 1.90 7.69 -4.45
C VAL A 89 0.49 7.15 -4.22
N TYR A 90 -0.49 7.87 -4.72
CA TYR A 90 -1.90 7.58 -4.53
C TYR A 90 -2.52 7.13 -5.85
N PHE A 91 -2.76 5.83 -5.97
CA PHE A 91 -3.51 5.26 -7.08
C PHE A 91 -5.00 5.45 -6.84
N GLU A 92 -5.69 6.01 -7.83
CA GLU A 92 -7.06 6.47 -7.72
C GLU A 92 -7.91 5.92 -8.86
N SER A 93 -9.04 5.29 -8.53
CA SER A 93 -9.90 4.61 -9.51
C SER A 93 -11.26 5.26 -9.72
N GLU A 94 -11.64 6.25 -8.90
CA GLU A 94 -12.99 6.85 -8.89
C GLU A 94 -13.02 8.32 -9.34
N SER A 95 -11.85 8.93 -9.55
CA SER A 95 -11.70 10.37 -9.86
C SER A 95 -12.35 11.28 -8.78
N ALA A 96 -12.30 10.83 -7.52
CA ALA A 96 -12.95 11.49 -6.40
C ALA A 96 -12.05 12.50 -5.67
N ILE A 97 -10.71 12.35 -5.79
CA ILE A 97 -9.76 13.19 -5.06
C ILE A 97 -9.46 14.47 -5.85
N THR A 98 -9.68 15.62 -5.24
CA THR A 98 -9.37 16.93 -5.82
C THR A 98 -8.21 17.60 -5.10
N LYS A 99 -7.49 18.51 -5.79
CA LYS A 99 -6.45 19.35 -5.20
C LYS A 99 -6.95 20.08 -3.94
N GLN A 100 -8.17 20.61 -4.00
CA GLN A 100 -8.76 21.35 -2.88
C GLN A 100 -8.96 20.44 -1.66
N MET A 101 -9.46 19.23 -1.86
CA MET A 101 -9.61 18.25 -0.77
C MET A 101 -8.29 17.91 -0.09
N VAL A 102 -7.19 17.83 -0.83
CA VAL A 102 -5.83 17.59 -0.30
C VAL A 102 -5.40 18.79 0.56
N ILE A 103 -5.53 20.00 0.03
CA ILE A 103 -5.14 21.25 0.72
C ILE A 103 -5.98 21.47 1.99
N ASP A 104 -7.30 21.30 1.91
CA ASP A 104 -8.22 21.54 3.05
C ASP A 104 -7.94 20.58 4.22
N ARG A 105 -7.33 19.44 3.95
CA ARG A 105 -6.87 18.48 4.99
C ARG A 105 -5.48 18.79 5.53
N GLY A 106 -4.84 19.85 5.07
CA GLY A 106 -3.48 20.21 5.47
C GLY A 106 -2.41 19.24 4.96
N ILE A 107 -2.69 18.54 3.86
CA ILE A 107 -1.73 17.64 3.19
C ILE A 107 -0.86 18.48 2.26
N ASP A 108 0.46 18.31 2.32
CA ASP A 108 1.38 18.98 1.40
C ASP A 108 1.23 18.36 -0.01
N ALA A 109 0.55 19.09 -0.89
CA ALA A 109 0.29 18.68 -2.26
C ALA A 109 1.56 18.49 -3.11
N ASN A 110 2.71 19.06 -2.71
CA ASN A 110 3.98 18.88 -3.43
C ASN A 110 4.63 17.53 -3.14
N ARG A 111 4.19 16.84 -2.10
CA ARG A 111 4.70 15.53 -1.68
C ARG A 111 3.75 14.38 -2.00
N MET A 112 2.68 14.63 -2.75
CA MET A 112 1.69 13.64 -3.11
C MET A 112 1.48 13.60 -4.63
N VAL A 113 1.61 12.44 -5.24
CA VAL A 113 1.29 12.17 -6.64
C VAL A 113 0.02 11.37 -6.72
N ILE A 114 -0.94 11.80 -7.53
CA ILE A 114 -2.16 11.05 -7.85
C ILE A 114 -1.96 10.38 -9.20
N MET A 115 -2.17 9.07 -9.25
CA MET A 115 -2.06 8.22 -10.43
C MET A 115 -3.41 7.57 -10.73
N PRO A 116 -4.19 8.12 -11.68
CA PRO A 116 -5.44 7.50 -12.09
C PRO A 116 -5.20 6.12 -12.70
N VAL A 117 -5.97 5.14 -12.28
CA VAL A 117 -5.94 3.76 -12.78
C VAL A 117 -7.35 3.22 -12.94
N THR A 118 -7.57 2.43 -14.00
CA THR A 118 -8.89 1.88 -14.32
C THR A 118 -8.91 0.35 -14.29
N THR A 119 -7.75 -0.29 -14.45
CA THR A 119 -7.66 -1.74 -14.44
C THR A 119 -6.63 -2.25 -13.43
N VAL A 120 -6.84 -3.50 -12.97
CA VAL A 120 -5.89 -4.19 -12.07
C VAL A 120 -4.53 -4.34 -12.74
N GLN A 121 -4.50 -4.62 -14.05
CA GLN A 121 -3.26 -4.77 -14.80
C GLN A 121 -2.48 -3.46 -14.91
N GLU A 122 -3.19 -2.35 -15.13
CA GLU A 122 -2.60 -1.02 -15.17
C GLU A 122 -2.01 -0.65 -13.80
N PHE A 123 -2.79 -0.81 -12.73
CA PHE A 123 -2.32 -0.60 -11.37
C PHE A 123 -1.05 -1.41 -11.07
N ARG A 124 -1.10 -2.73 -11.31
CA ARG A 124 0.05 -3.61 -11.10
C ARG A 124 1.29 -3.14 -11.84
N HIS A 125 1.14 -2.83 -13.13
CA HIS A 125 2.26 -2.38 -13.97
C HIS A 125 2.89 -1.08 -13.45
N GLN A 126 2.06 -0.10 -13.09
CA GLN A 126 2.53 1.18 -12.58
C GLN A 126 3.13 1.05 -11.17
N ALA A 127 2.49 0.27 -10.29
CA ALA A 127 3.00 0.02 -8.92
C ALA A 127 4.37 -0.67 -8.94
N LEU A 128 4.56 -1.69 -9.78
CA LEU A 128 5.86 -2.34 -9.93
C LEU A 128 6.93 -1.36 -10.44
N LYS A 129 6.61 -0.48 -11.40
CA LYS A 129 7.56 0.56 -11.85
C LYS A 129 7.95 1.53 -10.73
N VAL A 130 6.99 1.92 -9.87
CA VAL A 130 7.26 2.76 -8.71
C VAL A 130 8.20 2.03 -7.75
N LEU A 131 7.92 0.76 -7.44
CA LEU A 131 8.75 -0.05 -6.55
C LEU A 131 10.15 -0.27 -7.13
N ASP A 132 10.27 -0.66 -8.40
CA ASP A 132 11.56 -0.84 -9.07
C ASP A 132 12.40 0.45 -9.01
N ARG A 133 11.77 1.59 -9.31
CA ARG A 133 12.45 2.89 -9.23
C ARG A 133 12.88 3.24 -7.80
N TYR A 134 12.03 2.91 -6.82
CA TYR A 134 12.33 3.11 -5.40
C TYR A 134 13.51 2.24 -4.95
N MET A 135 13.50 0.96 -5.32
CA MET A 135 14.55 0.00 -4.95
C MET A 135 15.91 0.29 -5.62
N GLN A 136 15.91 0.94 -6.79
CA GLN A 136 17.14 1.38 -7.47
C GLN A 136 17.83 2.58 -6.80
N GLN A 137 17.17 3.24 -5.86
CA GLN A 137 17.81 4.30 -5.10
C GLN A 137 18.80 3.68 -4.09
N ASP A 138 19.88 4.40 -3.82
CA ASP A 138 20.79 4.04 -2.74
C ASP A 138 20.02 4.05 -1.41
N VAL A 139 20.26 3.03 -0.59
CA VAL A 139 19.57 2.84 0.70
C VAL A 139 19.68 4.09 1.59
N ASP A 140 20.85 4.71 1.62
CA ASP A 140 21.14 5.87 2.47
C ASP A 140 20.35 7.14 2.08
N ILE A 141 19.84 7.19 0.83
CA ILE A 141 19.08 8.34 0.33
C ILE A 141 17.60 8.03 0.11
N ARG A 142 17.17 6.77 0.32
CA ARG A 142 15.76 6.41 0.19
C ARG A 142 14.92 7.20 1.17
N ARG A 143 13.86 7.80 0.65
CA ARG A 143 12.89 8.53 1.46
C ARG A 143 11.72 7.63 1.78
N PRO A 144 11.09 7.76 2.96
CA PRO A 144 9.86 7.03 3.25
C PRO A 144 8.82 7.24 2.14
N LEU A 145 8.21 6.15 1.70
CA LEU A 145 7.22 6.15 0.63
C LEU A 145 5.94 5.47 1.12
N PHE A 146 4.81 6.16 0.99
CA PHE A 146 3.49 5.60 1.25
C PHE A 146 2.75 5.38 -0.06
N ILE A 147 2.38 4.14 -0.35
CA ILE A 147 1.65 3.77 -1.55
C ILE A 147 0.21 3.45 -1.16
N CYS A 148 -0.75 4.10 -1.80
CA CYS A 148 -2.17 3.93 -1.57
C CYS A 148 -2.87 3.44 -2.84
N LEU A 149 -3.93 2.66 -2.69
CA LEU A 149 -4.88 2.33 -3.74
C LEU A 149 -6.30 2.55 -3.22
N ASP A 150 -7.04 3.44 -3.86
CA ASP A 150 -8.44 3.77 -3.53
C ASP A 150 -9.27 3.88 -4.82
N SER A 151 -10.09 2.91 -5.11
CA SER A 151 -10.34 1.65 -4.41
C SER A 151 -10.03 0.45 -5.31
N LEU A 152 -9.52 -0.64 -4.70
CA LEU A 152 -9.30 -1.90 -5.42
C LEU A 152 -10.62 -2.45 -6.01
N GLY A 153 -11.74 -2.26 -5.31
CA GLY A 153 -13.06 -2.74 -5.70
C GLY A 153 -13.60 -2.16 -7.01
N MET A 154 -13.13 -0.98 -7.41
CA MET A 154 -13.59 -0.29 -8.63
C MET A 154 -12.74 -0.61 -9.86
N LEU A 155 -11.60 -1.25 -9.68
CA LEU A 155 -10.76 -1.64 -10.82
C LEU A 155 -11.41 -2.79 -11.61
N SER A 156 -11.48 -2.64 -12.92
CA SER A 156 -11.87 -3.70 -13.85
C SER A 156 -10.65 -4.53 -14.24
N THR A 157 -10.87 -5.71 -14.82
CA THR A 157 -9.80 -6.40 -15.54
C THR A 157 -9.79 -5.95 -17.01
N THR A 158 -8.65 -6.08 -17.67
CA THR A 158 -8.56 -5.80 -19.12
C THR A 158 -9.59 -6.61 -19.90
N LYS A 159 -9.81 -7.86 -19.49
CA LYS A 159 -10.80 -8.73 -20.12
C LYS A 159 -12.24 -8.24 -19.93
N GLU A 160 -12.61 -7.77 -18.73
CA GLU A 160 -13.93 -7.16 -18.49
C GLU A 160 -14.17 -5.96 -19.40
N VAL A 161 -13.15 -5.12 -19.60
CA VAL A 161 -13.22 -3.96 -20.49
C VAL A 161 -13.39 -4.40 -21.96
N GLU A 162 -12.68 -5.42 -22.40
CA GLU A 162 -12.79 -5.98 -23.76
C GLU A 162 -14.16 -6.64 -23.99
N ASP A 163 -14.61 -7.51 -23.08
CA ASP A 163 -15.90 -8.18 -23.16
C ASP A 163 -17.04 -7.17 -23.19
N THR A 164 -16.95 -6.11 -22.38
CA THR A 164 -17.97 -5.03 -22.40
C THR A 164 -18.03 -4.30 -23.73
N LYS A 165 -16.86 -4.01 -24.34
CA LYS A 165 -16.81 -3.39 -25.69
C LYS A 165 -17.41 -4.26 -26.79
N GLU A 166 -17.28 -5.58 -26.64
CA GLU A 166 -17.84 -6.57 -27.56
C GLU A 166 -19.29 -6.95 -27.25
N GLY A 167 -19.90 -6.37 -26.20
CA GLY A 167 -21.27 -6.66 -25.78
C GLY A 167 -21.45 -8.07 -25.19
N LYS A 168 -20.36 -8.68 -24.67
CA LYS A 168 -20.38 -9.99 -24.02
C LYS A 168 -20.64 -9.83 -22.52
N GLU A 169 -21.36 -10.81 -21.93
CA GLU A 169 -21.49 -10.87 -20.47
C GLU A 169 -20.16 -11.28 -19.83
N THR A 170 -19.70 -10.43 -18.89
CA THR A 170 -18.49 -10.72 -18.09
C THR A 170 -18.79 -11.76 -17.02
N ARG A 171 -17.88 -12.72 -16.81
CA ARG A 171 -17.97 -13.67 -15.70
C ARG A 171 -17.23 -13.14 -14.49
N ASP A 172 -17.91 -13.04 -13.34
CA ASP A 172 -17.35 -12.57 -12.05
C ASP A 172 -16.02 -13.24 -11.62
N MET A 173 -15.82 -14.49 -12.02
CA MET A 173 -14.63 -15.26 -11.68
C MET A 173 -13.32 -14.70 -12.26
N THR A 174 -13.37 -13.92 -13.34
CA THR A 174 -12.17 -13.38 -14.00
C THR A 174 -11.47 -12.37 -13.10
N ARG A 175 -12.23 -11.52 -12.42
CA ARG A 175 -11.70 -10.51 -11.50
C ARG A 175 -10.95 -11.12 -10.32
N ALA A 176 -11.54 -12.12 -9.67
CA ALA A 176 -10.93 -12.81 -8.55
C ALA A 176 -9.63 -13.53 -8.94
N GLN A 177 -9.57 -14.11 -10.14
CA GLN A 177 -8.35 -14.78 -10.64
C GLN A 177 -7.21 -13.79 -10.91
N VAL A 178 -7.53 -12.63 -11.49
CA VAL A 178 -6.51 -11.59 -11.77
C VAL A 178 -6.00 -10.96 -10.49
N LEU A 179 -6.88 -10.67 -9.52
CA LEU A 179 -6.49 -10.15 -8.21
C LEU A 179 -5.61 -11.13 -7.42
N LYS A 180 -5.84 -12.43 -7.57
CA LYS A 180 -4.99 -13.45 -6.93
C LYS A 180 -3.57 -13.50 -7.54
N ALA A 181 -3.42 -13.13 -8.81
CA ALA A 181 -2.15 -13.16 -9.54
C ALA A 181 -1.41 -11.81 -9.52
N ALA A 182 -2.06 -10.75 -9.03
CA ALA A 182 -1.48 -9.42 -8.90
C ALA A 182 -0.75 -9.24 -7.58
#